data_caa718f862965efc0d3fa6bc2d6a31d9
#
_entry.id   caa718f862965efc0d3fa6bc2d6a31d9
#
_cell.length_a   1.000
_cell.length_b   1.000
_cell.length_c   1.000
_cell.angle_alpha   90.00
_cell.angle_beta   90.00
_cell.angle_gamma   90.00
#
_symmetry.space_group_name_H-M   'P 1'
#
loop_
_entity.id
_entity.type
_entity.pdbx_description
1 polymer ?
#
loop_
_entity_poly.entity_id
_entity_poly.type
_entity_poly.pdbx_seq_one_letter_code
_entity_poly.pdbx_strand_id
1 'polypeptide(L)'
;MAEGTAELTEPVLRMEGVTVGSLHDPGMVVAEDINWTVQPGDYWVVAGLQGTGKSDFLMMTGSLMAPVRGRYWLFGEPMPIFDEGRLKTRLRLGLVFDGGQSFNHLTIRENIALPLRYHRNLGKAEAEPLIQPWLDALELGPWADSTPGAIGRNWQKRVGLARALVLHPEVLLVDNPLGGLDLRHASWWLDFLDALSRGHTLLDHRPVTLVVTAANLQPWIARARQFAILRERRFSVLGTWAQVAAAGGEWLQELLPAEAADHNKPNR
;
A
#
# COMPACT_ATOMS: atom_id res chain seq x y z
N MET A 1 -12.94 -37.41 -18.48
CA MET A 1 -13.24 -36.02 -18.07
C MET A 1 -12.52 -35.83 -16.74
N ALA A 2 -11.39 -35.17 -16.80
CA ALA A 2 -10.62 -34.81 -15.60
C ALA A 2 -11.09 -33.42 -15.18
N GLU A 3 -11.85 -33.35 -14.07
CA GLU A 3 -12.10 -32.11 -13.35
C GLU A 3 -10.76 -31.62 -12.79
N GLY A 4 -10.26 -30.56 -13.40
CA GLY A 4 -9.11 -29.83 -12.86
C GLY A 4 -9.54 -29.23 -11.53
N THR A 5 -9.14 -29.83 -10.42
CA THR A 5 -9.09 -29.20 -9.10
C THR A 5 -8.18 -27.99 -9.26
N ALA A 6 -8.75 -26.80 -9.38
CA ALA A 6 -8.02 -25.56 -9.19
C ALA A 6 -7.39 -25.65 -7.78
N GLU A 7 -6.06 -25.76 -7.71
CA GLU A 7 -5.34 -25.58 -6.45
C GLU A 7 -5.77 -24.22 -5.90
N LEU A 8 -6.53 -24.23 -4.82
CA LEU A 8 -6.88 -23.04 -4.09
C LEU A 8 -5.55 -22.49 -3.51
N THR A 9 -4.96 -21.55 -4.21
CA THR A 9 -3.77 -20.86 -3.70
C THR A 9 -4.13 -20.23 -2.37
N GLU A 10 -3.30 -20.50 -1.35
CA GLU A 10 -3.52 -19.95 -0.01
C GLU A 10 -3.53 -18.42 -0.06
N PRO A 11 -4.53 -17.74 0.52
CA PRO A 11 -4.60 -16.29 0.51
C PRO A 11 -3.42 -15.68 1.25
N VAL A 12 -2.87 -14.58 0.70
CA VAL A 12 -1.78 -13.85 1.37
C VAL A 12 -2.26 -13.10 2.60
N LEU A 13 -3.56 -12.75 2.65
CA LEU A 13 -4.17 -12.06 3.77
C LEU A 13 -5.62 -12.52 3.92
N ARG A 14 -6.04 -12.79 5.16
CA ARG A 14 -7.42 -13.14 5.50
C ARG A 14 -7.81 -12.50 6.82
N MET A 15 -8.98 -11.86 6.84
CA MET A 15 -9.60 -11.26 8.01
C MET A 15 -10.99 -11.85 8.22
N GLU A 16 -11.34 -12.16 9.47
CA GLU A 16 -12.66 -12.66 9.87
C GLU A 16 -13.15 -11.89 11.09
N GLY A 17 -14.23 -11.12 10.90
CA GLY A 17 -14.87 -10.31 11.92
C GLY A 17 -13.93 -9.29 12.58
N VAL A 18 -12.94 -8.78 11.81
CA VAL A 18 -11.90 -7.89 12.34
C VAL A 18 -12.47 -6.52 12.64
N THR A 19 -12.17 -6.01 13.84
CA THR A 19 -12.44 -4.62 14.25
C THR A 19 -11.12 -3.87 14.37
N VAL A 20 -11.01 -2.74 13.70
CA VAL A 20 -9.84 -1.86 13.70
C VAL A 20 -10.09 -0.67 14.62
N GLY A 21 -9.18 -0.44 15.56
CA GLY A 21 -9.17 0.78 16.40
C GLY A 21 -8.33 1.89 15.77
N SER A 22 -8.43 3.09 16.30
CA SER A 22 -7.55 4.19 15.94
C SER A 22 -6.24 4.14 16.72
N LEU A 23 -5.12 4.44 16.06
CA LEU A 23 -3.83 4.59 16.72
C LEU A 23 -3.78 5.83 17.61
N HIS A 24 -4.48 6.89 17.21
CA HIS A 24 -4.45 8.19 17.90
C HIS A 24 -5.49 8.31 19.03
N ASP A 25 -6.56 7.53 18.96
CA ASP A 25 -7.62 7.49 19.96
C ASP A 25 -8.00 6.03 20.25
N PRO A 26 -7.43 5.42 21.31
CA PRO A 26 -7.67 4.01 21.64
C PRO A 26 -9.14 3.65 21.92
N GLY A 27 -9.99 4.64 22.22
CA GLY A 27 -11.44 4.45 22.40
C GLY A 27 -12.23 4.48 21.09
N MET A 28 -11.62 4.92 20.01
CA MET A 28 -12.29 5.07 18.71
C MET A 28 -12.13 3.82 17.86
N VAL A 29 -13.25 3.30 17.37
CA VAL A 29 -13.28 2.24 16.37
C VAL A 29 -13.37 2.86 14.97
N VAL A 30 -12.44 2.45 14.09
CA VAL A 30 -12.32 2.91 12.70
C VAL A 30 -13.16 2.08 11.75
N ALA A 31 -13.15 0.76 11.92
CA ALA A 31 -13.95 -0.15 11.12
C ALA A 31 -14.30 -1.40 11.92
N GLU A 32 -15.50 -1.93 11.68
CA GLU A 32 -16.03 -3.12 12.38
C GLU A 32 -16.37 -4.23 11.40
N ASP A 33 -16.30 -5.46 11.90
CA ASP A 33 -16.73 -6.68 11.21
C ASP A 33 -16.14 -6.85 9.81
N ILE A 34 -14.84 -6.60 9.68
CA ILE A 34 -14.14 -6.75 8.40
C ILE A 34 -13.99 -8.22 8.09
N ASN A 35 -14.58 -8.66 6.99
CA ASN A 35 -14.41 -9.96 6.38
C ASN A 35 -13.78 -9.76 4.99
N TRP A 36 -12.50 -10.07 4.88
CA TRP A 36 -11.73 -9.76 3.68
C TRP A 36 -10.66 -10.81 3.40
N THR A 37 -10.47 -11.12 2.12
CA THR A 37 -9.46 -12.06 1.64
C THR A 37 -8.73 -11.46 0.46
N VAL A 38 -7.40 -11.51 0.48
CA VAL A 38 -6.52 -11.07 -0.61
C VAL A 38 -5.74 -12.26 -1.13
N GLN A 39 -5.83 -12.48 -2.44
CA GLN A 39 -5.12 -13.56 -3.12
C GLN A 39 -3.72 -13.09 -3.60
N PRO A 40 -2.77 -14.03 -3.79
CA PRO A 40 -1.50 -13.69 -4.44
C PRO A 40 -1.73 -13.02 -5.80
N GLY A 41 -1.01 -11.90 -6.04
CA GLY A 41 -1.12 -11.14 -7.28
C GLY A 41 -2.34 -10.22 -7.39
N ASP A 42 -3.18 -10.11 -6.37
CA ASP A 42 -4.26 -9.12 -6.35
C ASP A 42 -3.72 -7.69 -6.40
N TYR A 43 -4.54 -6.80 -6.96
CA TYR A 43 -4.35 -5.35 -6.90
C TYR A 43 -5.63 -4.70 -6.37
N TRP A 44 -5.63 -4.43 -5.06
CA TRP A 44 -6.74 -3.82 -4.35
C TRP A 44 -6.59 -2.31 -4.22
N VAL A 45 -7.69 -1.59 -4.37
CA VAL A 45 -7.82 -0.21 -3.93
C VAL A 45 -8.90 -0.11 -2.87
N VAL A 46 -8.49 0.32 -1.67
CA VAL A 46 -9.38 0.60 -0.55
C VAL A 46 -9.68 2.09 -0.54
N ALA A 47 -10.87 2.43 -1.01
CA ALA A 47 -11.34 3.81 -1.12
C ALA A 47 -11.92 4.32 0.19
N GLY A 48 -11.95 5.64 0.34
CA GLY A 48 -12.62 6.32 1.45
C GLY A 48 -12.20 7.78 1.52
N LEU A 49 -13.06 8.64 2.04
CA LEU A 49 -12.76 10.07 2.22
C LEU A 49 -11.61 10.27 3.21
N GLN A 50 -11.04 11.47 3.23
CA GLN A 50 -10.02 11.82 4.22
C GLN A 50 -10.60 11.69 5.65
N GLY A 51 -9.79 11.14 6.57
CA GLY A 51 -10.22 10.94 7.96
C GLY A 51 -11.06 9.69 8.24
N THR A 52 -11.35 8.82 7.23
CA THR A 52 -12.11 7.58 7.45
C THR A 52 -11.31 6.45 8.13
N GLY A 53 -10.02 6.68 8.47
CA GLY A 53 -9.18 5.70 9.15
C GLY A 53 -8.48 4.70 8.25
N LYS A 54 -8.30 5.01 6.96
CA LYS A 54 -7.57 4.14 6.01
C LYS A 54 -6.14 3.83 6.45
N SER A 55 -5.44 4.80 7.05
CA SER A 55 -4.08 4.61 7.56
C SER A 55 -4.05 3.65 8.74
N ASP A 56 -5.01 3.77 9.70
CA ASP A 56 -5.15 2.83 10.81
C ASP A 56 -5.45 1.42 10.30
N PHE A 57 -6.36 1.30 9.32
CA PHE A 57 -6.66 0.03 8.65
C PHE A 57 -5.40 -0.59 8.02
N LEU A 58 -4.59 0.19 7.27
CA LEU A 58 -3.35 -0.32 6.70
C LEU A 58 -2.31 -0.69 7.76
N MET A 59 -2.18 0.08 8.84
CA MET A 59 -1.25 -0.25 9.94
C MET A 59 -1.64 -1.57 10.62
N MET A 60 -2.94 -1.81 10.85
CA MET A 60 -3.42 -3.09 11.36
C MET A 60 -3.15 -4.21 10.34
N THR A 61 -3.46 -3.99 9.07
CA THR A 61 -3.18 -4.94 7.98
C THR A 61 -1.68 -5.26 7.87
N GLY A 62 -0.82 -4.26 8.10
CA GLY A 62 0.64 -4.39 8.14
C GLY A 62 1.18 -5.02 9.44
N SER A 63 0.31 -5.49 10.32
CA SER A 63 0.69 -6.08 11.63
C SER A 63 1.48 -5.11 12.52
N LEU A 64 1.24 -3.80 12.40
CA LEU A 64 1.79 -2.78 13.30
C LEU A 64 0.83 -2.43 14.44
N MET A 65 -0.43 -2.85 14.33
CA MET A 65 -1.48 -2.70 15.33
C MET A 65 -2.23 -4.01 15.51
N ALA A 66 -2.68 -4.30 16.75
CA ALA A 66 -3.59 -5.41 17.01
C ALA A 66 -5.00 -5.10 16.47
N PRO A 67 -5.73 -6.06 15.93
CA PRO A 67 -7.17 -5.92 15.83
C PRO A 67 -7.77 -5.83 17.23
N VAL A 68 -8.80 -4.99 17.39
CA VAL A 68 -9.55 -4.88 18.65
C VAL A 68 -10.35 -6.19 18.89
N ARG A 69 -10.85 -6.77 17.79
CA ARG A 69 -11.58 -8.04 17.76
C ARG A 69 -11.34 -8.74 16.43
N GLY A 70 -11.74 -10.01 16.34
CA GLY A 70 -11.66 -10.81 15.14
C GLY A 70 -10.35 -11.55 14.99
N ARG A 71 -10.15 -12.16 13.84
CA ARG A 71 -8.97 -12.98 13.54
C ARG A 71 -8.33 -12.51 12.25
N TYR A 72 -7.01 -12.44 12.24
CA TYR A 72 -6.21 -12.02 11.11
C TYR A 72 -5.10 -13.04 10.81
N TRP A 73 -4.98 -13.43 9.56
CA TRP A 73 -3.91 -14.31 9.05
C TRP A 73 -3.14 -13.62 7.95
N LEU A 74 -1.84 -13.82 7.96
CA LEU A 74 -0.91 -13.40 6.92
C LEU A 74 -0.17 -14.65 6.41
N PHE A 75 -0.28 -14.96 5.12
CA PHE A 75 0.28 -16.17 4.50
C PHE A 75 -0.09 -17.46 5.27
N GLY A 76 -1.37 -17.61 5.61
CA GLY A 76 -1.91 -18.74 6.37
C GLY A 76 -1.59 -18.76 7.87
N GLU A 77 -0.66 -17.93 8.33
CA GLU A 77 -0.29 -17.88 9.73
C GLU A 77 -1.13 -16.86 10.51
N PRO A 78 -1.72 -17.23 11.66
CA PRO A 78 -2.36 -16.25 12.53
C PRO A 78 -1.31 -15.23 13.01
N MET A 79 -1.69 -13.94 12.98
CA MET A 79 -0.79 -12.83 13.27
C MET A 79 -1.09 -12.16 14.62
N PRO A 80 -0.58 -12.69 15.72
CA PRO A 80 -0.48 -11.94 16.97
C PRO A 80 0.63 -10.89 16.83
N ILE A 81 0.35 -9.65 17.24
CA ILE A 81 1.20 -8.50 16.90
C ILE A 81 2.60 -8.54 17.50
N PHE A 82 2.80 -9.04 18.67
CA PHE A 82 4.10 -8.95 19.35
C PHE A 82 4.85 -10.28 19.41
N ASP A 83 4.60 -11.18 18.47
CA ASP A 83 5.32 -12.44 18.38
C ASP A 83 6.57 -12.28 17.51
N GLU A 84 7.76 -12.29 18.12
CA GLU A 84 9.05 -12.26 17.41
C GLU A 84 9.22 -13.46 16.47
N GLY A 85 8.62 -14.61 16.80
CA GLY A 85 8.62 -15.81 15.95
C GLY A 85 7.98 -15.57 14.58
N ARG A 86 7.12 -14.56 14.45
CA ARG A 86 6.44 -14.19 13.20
C ARG A 86 7.18 -13.13 12.38
N LEU A 87 8.38 -12.71 12.79
CA LEU A 87 9.13 -11.67 12.08
C LEU A 87 9.37 -12.04 10.62
N LYS A 88 9.74 -13.30 10.32
CA LYS A 88 9.99 -13.76 8.94
C LYS A 88 8.75 -13.59 8.06
N THR A 89 7.57 -13.93 8.56
CA THR A 89 6.30 -13.78 7.85
C THR A 89 5.95 -12.32 7.63
N ARG A 90 6.16 -11.46 8.65
CA ARG A 90 5.93 -10.01 8.53
C ARG A 90 6.87 -9.33 7.54
N LEU A 91 8.11 -9.80 7.39
CA LEU A 91 9.08 -9.25 6.43
C LEU A 91 8.72 -9.54 4.95
N ARG A 92 7.78 -10.46 4.70
CA ARG A 92 7.21 -10.68 3.36
C ARG A 92 6.20 -9.58 2.96
N LEU A 93 5.87 -8.68 3.88
CA LEU A 93 4.98 -7.56 3.67
C LEU A 93 5.74 -6.25 3.81
N GLY A 94 5.63 -5.37 2.81
CA GLY A 94 6.12 -3.99 2.85
C GLY A 94 4.99 -3.02 3.12
N LEU A 95 5.28 -1.92 3.84
CA LEU A 95 4.33 -0.84 4.08
C LEU A 95 4.96 0.51 3.74
N VAL A 96 4.26 1.28 2.91
CA VAL A 96 4.61 2.66 2.54
C VAL A 96 3.59 3.60 3.17
N PHE A 97 4.03 4.41 4.10
CA PHE A 97 3.19 5.42 4.76
C PHE A 97 2.99 6.66 3.87
N ASP A 98 1.88 7.36 4.06
CA ASP A 98 1.71 8.70 3.49
C ASP A 98 2.81 9.63 4.03
N GLY A 99 3.60 10.20 3.12
CA GLY A 99 4.79 11.00 3.47
C GLY A 99 6.11 10.23 3.64
N GLY A 100 6.12 8.89 3.47
CA GLY A 100 7.34 8.06 3.43
C GLY A 100 7.93 7.69 4.79
N GLN A 101 7.69 8.47 5.86
CA GLN A 101 8.14 8.21 7.24
C GLN A 101 9.64 7.87 7.36
N SER A 102 10.50 8.70 6.75
CA SER A 102 11.96 8.50 6.75
C SER A 102 12.60 8.99 8.05
N PHE A 103 13.75 8.41 8.43
CA PHE A 103 14.57 8.88 9.55
C PHE A 103 15.36 10.13 9.13
N ASN A 104 15.06 11.27 9.75
CA ASN A 104 15.60 12.57 9.36
C ASN A 104 17.11 12.74 9.64
N HIS A 105 17.69 11.94 10.53
CA HIS A 105 19.11 11.96 10.85
C HIS A 105 19.96 11.03 9.98
N LEU A 106 19.33 10.26 9.10
CA LEU A 106 19.99 9.39 8.12
C LEU A 106 19.89 10.01 6.74
N THR A 107 20.90 9.75 5.89
CA THR A 107 20.81 10.07 4.47
C THR A 107 19.73 9.20 3.78
N ILE A 108 19.35 9.55 2.55
CA ILE A 108 18.41 8.75 1.75
C ILE A 108 18.97 7.34 1.54
N ARG A 109 20.23 7.23 1.17
CA ARG A 109 20.96 5.97 1.02
C ARG A 109 20.90 5.13 2.30
N GLU A 110 21.18 5.74 3.45
CA GLU A 110 21.12 5.04 4.74
C GLU A 110 19.71 4.64 5.15
N ASN A 111 18.70 5.44 4.82
CA ASN A 111 17.29 5.07 5.03
C ASN A 111 16.91 3.81 4.23
N ILE A 112 17.32 3.73 2.97
CA ILE A 112 17.03 2.57 2.10
C ILE A 112 17.82 1.33 2.56
N ALA A 113 19.07 1.50 3.00
CA ALA A 113 19.92 0.42 3.50
C ALA A 113 19.48 -0.13 4.86
N LEU A 114 18.73 0.63 5.63
CA LEU A 114 18.40 0.30 7.03
C LEU A 114 17.74 -1.08 7.20
N PRO A 115 16.72 -1.49 6.41
CA PRO A 115 16.15 -2.82 6.52
C PRO A 115 17.14 -3.96 6.25
N LEU A 116 18.03 -3.79 5.27
CA LEU A 116 19.07 -4.77 4.98
C LEU A 116 20.07 -4.91 6.13
N ARG A 117 20.50 -3.79 6.69
CA ARG A 117 21.42 -3.75 7.82
C ARG A 117 20.82 -4.37 9.08
N TYR A 118 19.56 -4.07 9.34
CA TYR A 118 18.87 -4.52 10.55
C TYR A 118 18.42 -5.99 10.46
N HIS A 119 17.78 -6.40 9.36
CA HIS A 119 17.17 -7.72 9.25
C HIS A 119 18.09 -8.77 8.60
N ARG A 120 19.05 -8.35 7.76
CA ARG A 120 20.02 -9.25 7.12
C ARG A 120 21.41 -9.11 7.71
N ASN A 121 21.59 -8.24 8.71
CA ASN A 121 22.88 -7.98 9.38
C ASN A 121 24.02 -7.59 8.42
N LEU A 122 23.69 -6.88 7.31
CA LEU A 122 24.69 -6.48 6.33
C LEU A 122 25.44 -5.22 6.77
N GLY A 123 26.75 -5.20 6.51
CA GLY A 123 27.56 -4.01 6.63
C GLY A 123 27.23 -2.96 5.57
N LYS A 124 27.77 -1.73 5.74
CA LYS A 124 27.54 -0.62 4.78
C LYS A 124 27.99 -1.00 3.36
N ALA A 125 29.18 -1.56 3.22
CA ALA A 125 29.74 -1.95 1.92
C ALA A 125 28.97 -3.09 1.23
N GLU A 126 28.38 -4.00 2.02
CA GLU A 126 27.58 -5.11 1.50
C GLU A 126 26.17 -4.67 1.08
N ALA A 127 25.59 -3.69 1.76
CA ALA A 127 24.29 -3.15 1.43
C ALA A 127 24.31 -2.25 0.17
N GLU A 128 25.42 -1.57 -0.10
CA GLU A 128 25.56 -0.59 -1.17
C GLU A 128 25.16 -1.13 -2.56
N PRO A 129 25.70 -2.26 -3.04
CA PRO A 129 25.31 -2.81 -4.36
C PRO A 129 23.84 -3.24 -4.42
N LEU A 130 23.21 -3.51 -3.27
CA LEU A 130 21.82 -3.92 -3.21
C LEU A 130 20.83 -2.74 -3.25
N ILE A 131 21.26 -1.56 -2.79
CA ILE A 131 20.41 -0.37 -2.78
C ILE A 131 20.57 0.51 -4.02
N GLN A 132 21.72 0.45 -4.71
CA GLN A 132 21.97 1.29 -5.87
C GLN A 132 20.90 1.13 -6.97
N PRO A 133 20.49 -0.11 -7.35
CA PRO A 133 19.41 -0.30 -8.33
C PRO A 133 18.08 0.35 -7.92
N TRP A 134 17.77 0.40 -6.61
CA TRP A 134 16.58 1.08 -6.10
C TRP A 134 16.70 2.60 -6.15
N LEU A 135 17.89 3.15 -5.86
CA LEU A 135 18.15 4.58 -6.02
C LEU A 135 17.93 5.02 -7.47
N ASP A 136 18.38 4.22 -8.42
CA ASP A 136 18.26 4.51 -9.85
C ASP A 136 16.80 4.38 -10.32
N ALA A 137 16.13 3.27 -10.02
CA ALA A 137 14.75 3.00 -10.44
C ALA A 137 13.73 4.01 -9.87
N LEU A 138 14.00 4.52 -8.67
CA LEU A 138 13.13 5.49 -7.99
C LEU A 138 13.58 6.94 -8.21
N GLU A 139 14.58 7.16 -9.08
CA GLU A 139 15.13 8.47 -9.42
C GLU A 139 15.68 9.24 -8.20
N LEU A 140 16.21 8.51 -7.20
CA LEU A 140 16.71 9.07 -5.94
C LEU A 140 18.22 9.34 -5.95
N GLY A 141 18.94 8.92 -7.00
CA GLY A 141 20.40 9.05 -7.12
C GLY A 141 20.93 10.45 -6.81
N PRO A 142 20.35 11.54 -7.37
CA PRO A 142 20.83 12.91 -7.12
C PRO A 142 20.80 13.34 -5.65
N TRP A 143 19.98 12.71 -4.81
CA TRP A 143 19.81 13.06 -3.41
C TRP A 143 20.29 11.96 -2.44
N ALA A 144 20.94 10.91 -2.96
CA ALA A 144 21.29 9.73 -2.18
C ALA A 144 22.01 10.05 -0.86
N ASP A 145 22.91 11.05 -0.87
CA ASP A 145 23.69 11.48 0.29
C ASP A 145 23.09 12.67 1.05
N SER A 146 21.91 13.14 0.63
CA SER A 146 21.14 14.16 1.34
C SER A 146 20.25 13.54 2.41
N THR A 147 19.80 14.34 3.38
CA THR A 147 18.79 13.93 4.36
C THR A 147 17.38 14.11 3.81
N PRO A 148 16.36 13.39 4.31
CA PRO A 148 14.97 13.52 3.87
C PRO A 148 14.41 14.94 3.97
N GLY A 149 14.86 15.73 4.93
CA GLY A 149 14.44 17.13 5.08
C GLY A 149 14.89 18.06 3.95
N ALA A 150 15.88 17.65 3.14
CA ALA A 150 16.39 18.42 2.01
C ALA A 150 15.58 18.22 0.71
N ILE A 151 14.64 17.27 0.69
CA ILE A 151 13.86 16.92 -0.50
C ILE A 151 12.36 17.10 -0.28
N GLY A 152 11.63 17.36 -1.36
CA GLY A 152 10.18 17.53 -1.32
C GLY A 152 9.43 16.25 -0.92
N ARG A 153 8.19 16.40 -0.47
CA ARG A 153 7.35 15.30 0.06
C ARG A 153 7.15 14.13 -0.92
N ASN A 154 7.03 14.42 -2.20
CA ASN A 154 6.94 13.41 -3.26
C ASN A 154 8.16 12.49 -3.31
N TRP A 155 9.35 13.06 -3.13
CA TRP A 155 10.60 12.29 -3.07
C TRP A 155 10.73 11.50 -1.77
N GLN A 156 10.28 12.07 -0.64
CA GLN A 156 10.23 11.34 0.63
C GLN A 156 9.33 10.10 0.55
N LYS A 157 8.19 10.18 -0.17
CA LYS A 157 7.34 9.01 -0.45
C LYS A 157 8.10 7.93 -1.22
N ARG A 158 8.90 8.30 -2.24
CA ARG A 158 9.72 7.35 -2.99
C ARG A 158 10.81 6.70 -2.13
N VAL A 159 11.40 7.43 -1.18
CA VAL A 159 12.33 6.85 -0.19
C VAL A 159 11.62 5.80 0.68
N GLY A 160 10.41 6.09 1.14
CA GLY A 160 9.58 5.11 1.86
C GLY A 160 9.28 3.86 1.03
N LEU A 161 9.01 4.05 -0.27
CA LEU A 161 8.80 2.94 -1.21
C LEU A 161 10.07 2.09 -1.39
N ALA A 162 11.23 2.71 -1.64
CA ALA A 162 12.51 2.00 -1.75
C ALA A 162 12.80 1.16 -0.50
N ARG A 163 12.57 1.76 0.67
CA ARG A 163 12.78 1.10 1.96
C ARG A 163 11.86 -0.09 2.17
N ALA A 164 10.61 -0.02 1.69
CA ALA A 164 9.67 -1.13 1.75
C ALA A 164 10.03 -2.26 0.78
N LEU A 165 10.58 -1.93 -0.40
CA LEU A 165 10.86 -2.88 -1.48
C LEU A 165 12.21 -3.58 -1.36
N VAL A 166 13.19 -3.02 -0.65
CA VAL A 166 14.57 -3.53 -0.60
C VAL A 166 14.71 -4.92 0.02
N LEU A 167 13.71 -5.37 0.79
CA LEU A 167 13.62 -6.73 1.33
C LEU A 167 12.88 -7.71 0.42
N HIS A 168 12.41 -7.27 -0.76
CA HIS A 168 11.66 -8.06 -1.75
C HIS A 168 10.34 -8.61 -1.17
N PRO A 169 9.41 -7.77 -0.73
CA PRO A 169 8.15 -8.21 -0.17
C PRO A 169 7.25 -8.84 -1.24
N GLU A 170 6.39 -9.76 -0.82
CA GLU A 170 5.37 -10.38 -1.67
C GLU A 170 4.05 -9.60 -1.68
N VAL A 171 3.82 -8.83 -0.60
CA VAL A 171 2.67 -7.92 -0.45
C VAL A 171 3.18 -6.52 -0.17
N LEU A 172 2.64 -5.51 -0.84
CA LEU A 172 2.93 -4.11 -0.60
C LEU A 172 1.65 -3.36 -0.26
N LEU A 173 1.62 -2.81 0.95
CA LEU A 173 0.59 -1.90 1.40
C LEU A 173 1.05 -0.47 1.15
N VAL A 174 0.22 0.36 0.52
CA VAL A 174 0.61 1.74 0.16
C VAL A 174 -0.46 2.72 0.62
N ASP A 175 -0.10 3.57 1.56
CA ASP A 175 -1.02 4.57 2.08
C ASP A 175 -1.00 5.84 1.23
N ASN A 176 -2.13 6.12 0.57
CA ASN A 176 -2.40 7.36 -0.17
C ASN A 176 -1.23 7.81 -1.07
N PRO A 177 -0.74 6.96 -1.99
CA PRO A 177 0.47 7.27 -2.78
C PRO A 177 0.35 8.54 -3.61
N LEU A 178 -0.84 8.86 -4.10
CA LEU A 178 -1.08 10.01 -4.98
C LEU A 178 -1.41 11.30 -4.24
N GLY A 179 -1.63 11.22 -2.91
CA GLY A 179 -2.04 12.38 -2.11
C GLY A 179 -1.03 13.53 -2.15
N GLY A 180 -1.48 14.71 -2.60
CA GLY A 180 -0.67 15.92 -2.68
C GLY A 180 0.39 15.92 -3.78
N LEU A 181 0.29 15.04 -4.78
CA LEU A 181 1.19 14.99 -5.93
C LEU A 181 0.62 15.76 -7.12
N ASP A 182 1.52 16.33 -7.93
CA ASP A 182 1.19 16.80 -9.27
C ASP A 182 1.00 15.62 -10.25
N LEU A 183 0.49 15.92 -11.45
CA LEU A 183 0.19 14.92 -12.47
C LEU A 183 1.41 14.08 -12.88
N ARG A 184 2.60 14.68 -12.98
CA ARG A 184 3.83 13.98 -13.38
C ARG A 184 4.21 12.93 -12.34
N HIS A 185 4.24 13.32 -11.07
CA HIS A 185 4.57 12.41 -9.99
C HIS A 185 3.47 11.37 -9.77
N ALA A 186 2.21 11.74 -9.92
CA ALA A 186 1.10 10.80 -9.85
C ALA A 186 1.16 9.74 -10.96
N SER A 187 1.44 10.12 -12.22
CA SER A 187 1.63 9.19 -13.32
C SER A 187 2.78 8.22 -13.05
N TRP A 188 3.92 8.73 -12.59
CA TRP A 188 5.07 7.90 -12.23
C TRP A 188 4.70 6.84 -11.17
N TRP A 189 3.98 7.23 -10.11
CA TRP A 189 3.53 6.30 -9.06
C TRP A 189 2.62 5.21 -9.62
N LEU A 190 1.65 5.59 -10.44
CA LEU A 190 0.72 4.64 -11.07
C LEU A 190 1.46 3.64 -11.95
N ASP A 191 2.37 4.10 -12.80
CA ASP A 191 3.13 3.26 -13.71
C ASP A 191 4.09 2.33 -12.96
N PHE A 192 4.70 2.82 -11.87
CA PHE A 192 5.59 2.02 -11.04
C PHE A 192 4.83 0.93 -10.27
N LEU A 193 3.67 1.24 -9.68
CA LEU A 193 2.81 0.24 -9.01
C LEU A 193 2.30 -0.81 -10.01
N ASP A 194 1.93 -0.41 -11.21
CA ASP A 194 1.56 -1.33 -12.28
C ASP A 194 2.73 -2.26 -12.67
N ALA A 195 3.95 -1.74 -12.76
CA ALA A 195 5.14 -2.56 -13.01
C ALA A 195 5.37 -3.57 -11.89
N LEU A 196 5.21 -3.18 -10.62
CA LEU A 196 5.30 -4.10 -9.47
C LEU A 196 4.23 -5.20 -9.56
N SER A 197 2.99 -4.86 -9.91
CA SER A 197 1.88 -5.82 -10.00
C SER A 197 2.04 -6.83 -11.14
N ARG A 198 2.82 -6.49 -12.18
CA ARG A 198 3.12 -7.37 -13.33
C ARG A 198 4.43 -8.12 -13.19
N GLY A 199 5.28 -7.74 -12.24
CA GLY A 199 6.60 -8.31 -12.03
C GLY A 199 7.73 -7.38 -12.48
N HIS A 200 8.24 -6.57 -11.55
CA HIS A 200 9.35 -5.66 -11.78
C HIS A 200 10.70 -6.40 -11.82
N THR A 201 11.63 -5.98 -12.67
CA THR A 201 12.97 -6.59 -12.83
C THR A 201 13.74 -6.68 -11.52
N LEU A 202 13.70 -5.65 -10.68
CA LEU A 202 14.36 -5.62 -9.36
C LEU A 202 13.77 -6.61 -8.34
N LEU A 203 12.65 -7.24 -8.65
CA LEU A 203 12.00 -8.28 -7.85
C LEU A 203 12.00 -9.64 -8.56
N ASP A 204 12.98 -9.88 -9.41
CA ASP A 204 13.11 -11.13 -10.18
C ASP A 204 11.87 -11.47 -11.00
N HIS A 205 11.20 -10.45 -11.55
CA HIS A 205 9.94 -10.55 -12.28
C HIS A 205 8.78 -11.21 -11.50
N ARG A 206 8.87 -11.26 -10.17
CA ARG A 206 7.78 -11.75 -9.34
C ARG A 206 6.73 -10.66 -9.16
N PRO A 207 5.44 -10.94 -9.48
CA PRO A 207 4.35 -10.02 -9.22
C PRO A 207 4.19 -9.75 -7.72
N VAL A 208 4.00 -8.49 -7.35
CA VAL A 208 3.70 -8.08 -5.98
C VAL A 208 2.20 -7.91 -5.82
N THR A 209 1.64 -8.48 -4.77
CA THR A 209 0.26 -8.22 -4.35
C THR A 209 0.17 -6.80 -3.80
N LEU A 210 -0.75 -6.00 -4.32
CA LEU A 210 -0.87 -4.59 -3.95
C LEU A 210 -2.17 -4.32 -3.20
N VAL A 211 -2.06 -3.57 -2.10
CA VAL A 211 -3.20 -2.96 -1.40
C VAL A 211 -2.90 -1.47 -1.25
N VAL A 212 -3.67 -0.65 -1.93
CA VAL A 212 -3.49 0.80 -1.98
C VAL A 212 -4.69 1.49 -1.35
N THR A 213 -4.47 2.48 -0.48
CA THR A 213 -5.56 3.35 -0.03
C THR A 213 -5.66 4.59 -0.92
N ALA A 214 -6.88 5.05 -1.17
CA ALA A 214 -7.12 6.22 -2.00
C ALA A 214 -8.35 7.02 -1.53
N ALA A 215 -8.30 8.34 -1.74
CA ALA A 215 -9.46 9.21 -1.56
C ALA A 215 -10.17 9.53 -2.89
N ASN A 216 -9.53 9.24 -4.02
CA ASN A 216 -10.03 9.41 -5.38
C ASN A 216 -9.83 8.11 -6.16
N LEU A 217 -10.90 7.56 -6.72
CA LEU A 217 -10.89 6.31 -7.48
C LEU A 217 -10.50 6.49 -8.95
N GLN A 218 -10.66 7.68 -9.52
CA GLN A 218 -10.47 7.93 -10.96
C GLN A 218 -9.13 7.40 -11.51
N PRO A 219 -7.96 7.62 -10.87
CA PRO A 219 -6.68 7.13 -11.41
C PRO A 219 -6.56 5.60 -11.39
N TRP A 220 -7.38 4.91 -10.61
CA TRP A 220 -7.27 3.47 -10.33
C TRP A 220 -8.22 2.60 -11.16
N ILE A 221 -9.22 3.19 -11.82
CA ILE A 221 -10.29 2.48 -12.53
C ILE A 221 -9.76 1.45 -13.54
N ALA A 222 -8.76 1.83 -14.32
CA ALA A 222 -8.17 0.99 -15.37
C ALA A 222 -7.01 0.11 -14.87
N ARG A 223 -6.64 0.20 -13.60
CA ARG A 223 -5.40 -0.39 -13.05
C ARG A 223 -5.68 -1.44 -11.98
N ALA A 224 -6.49 -1.09 -11.00
CA ALA A 224 -6.86 -1.99 -9.92
C ALA A 224 -7.78 -3.12 -10.41
N ARG A 225 -7.62 -4.29 -9.82
CA ARG A 225 -8.45 -5.47 -10.14
C ARG A 225 -9.64 -5.59 -9.21
N GLN A 226 -9.50 -5.13 -7.97
CA GLN A 226 -10.49 -5.23 -6.91
C GLN A 226 -10.60 -3.91 -6.15
N PHE A 227 -11.80 -3.61 -5.71
CA PHE A 227 -12.12 -2.40 -4.96
C PHE A 227 -12.82 -2.75 -3.66
N ALA A 228 -12.52 -1.99 -2.61
CA ALA A 228 -13.24 -1.96 -1.35
C ALA A 228 -13.43 -0.51 -0.91
N ILE A 229 -14.38 -0.26 -0.03
CA ILE A 229 -14.62 1.06 0.55
C ILE A 229 -14.61 1.00 2.07
N LEU A 230 -13.97 1.99 2.69
CA LEU A 230 -14.03 2.26 4.12
C LEU A 230 -14.83 3.56 4.34
N ARG A 231 -16.07 3.40 4.83
CA ARG A 231 -17.00 4.50 5.05
C ARG A 231 -17.86 4.21 6.29
N GLU A 232 -18.14 5.22 7.11
CA GLU A 232 -19.06 5.12 8.24
C GLU A 232 -18.76 3.91 9.14
N ARG A 233 -17.48 3.70 9.44
CA ARG A 233 -16.97 2.57 10.24
C ARG A 233 -17.24 1.18 9.66
N ARG A 234 -17.57 1.08 8.37
CA ARG A 234 -17.80 -0.17 7.67
C ARG A 234 -16.77 -0.36 6.56
N PHE A 235 -16.30 -1.59 6.43
CA PHE A 235 -15.49 -2.02 5.30
C PHE A 235 -16.35 -2.88 4.38
N SER A 236 -16.47 -2.48 3.12
CA SER A 236 -17.29 -3.21 2.15
C SER A 236 -16.44 -3.58 0.94
N VAL A 237 -16.41 -4.86 0.61
CA VAL A 237 -15.83 -5.36 -0.64
C VAL A 237 -16.79 -5.03 -1.78
N LEU A 238 -16.29 -4.36 -2.80
CA LEU A 238 -17.09 -3.90 -3.95
C LEU A 238 -16.84 -4.75 -5.20
N GLY A 239 -15.75 -5.50 -5.23
CA GLY A 239 -15.37 -6.33 -6.38
C GLY A 239 -14.63 -5.56 -7.48
N THR A 240 -14.83 -5.96 -8.73
CA THR A 240 -14.23 -5.31 -9.91
C THR A 240 -14.86 -3.95 -10.22
N TRP A 241 -14.18 -3.12 -11.04
CA TRP A 241 -14.75 -1.83 -11.44
C TRP A 241 -16.13 -1.96 -12.10
N ALA A 242 -16.36 -2.98 -12.88
CA ALA A 242 -17.68 -3.23 -13.49
C ALA A 242 -18.78 -3.41 -12.44
N GLN A 243 -18.48 -4.10 -11.33
CA GLN A 243 -19.40 -4.28 -10.21
C GLN A 243 -19.62 -2.97 -9.45
N VAL A 244 -18.53 -2.20 -9.21
CA VAL A 244 -18.59 -0.86 -8.59
C VAL A 244 -19.49 0.08 -9.40
N ALA A 245 -19.28 0.15 -10.71
CA ALA A 245 -20.04 1.02 -11.60
C ALA A 245 -21.53 0.61 -11.69
N ALA A 246 -21.80 -0.72 -11.68
CA ALA A 246 -23.17 -1.25 -11.69
C ALA A 246 -23.92 -1.00 -10.37
N ALA A 247 -23.22 -1.07 -9.24
CA ALA A 247 -23.81 -0.78 -7.92
C ALA A 247 -24.21 0.69 -7.78
N GLY A 248 -23.44 1.61 -8.36
CA GLY A 248 -23.70 3.04 -8.34
C GLY A 248 -23.80 3.62 -6.92
N GLY A 249 -24.46 4.77 -6.79
CA GLY A 249 -24.75 5.40 -5.51
C GLY A 249 -24.07 6.76 -5.32
N GLU A 250 -24.61 7.56 -4.41
CA GLU A 250 -24.09 8.91 -4.12
C GLU A 250 -22.64 8.90 -3.62
N TRP A 251 -22.27 7.88 -2.82
CA TRP A 251 -20.92 7.69 -2.31
C TRP A 251 -19.86 7.60 -3.42
N LEU A 252 -20.23 7.08 -4.60
CA LEU A 252 -19.30 6.95 -5.73
C LEU A 252 -18.95 8.32 -6.30
N GLN A 253 -19.90 9.26 -6.31
CA GLN A 253 -19.68 10.63 -6.77
C GLN A 253 -18.72 11.39 -5.84
N GLU A 254 -18.71 11.07 -4.54
CA GLU A 254 -17.77 11.65 -3.58
C GLU A 254 -16.32 11.21 -3.83
N LEU A 255 -16.12 10.01 -4.41
CA LEU A 255 -14.82 9.41 -4.68
C LEU A 255 -14.37 9.56 -6.14
N LEU A 256 -15.24 10.05 -7.01
CA LEU A 256 -14.91 10.46 -8.36
C LEU A 256 -15.00 11.99 -8.40
N PRO A 257 -13.88 12.71 -8.61
CA PRO A 257 -13.98 14.16 -8.78
C PRO A 257 -14.91 14.45 -9.94
N ALA A 258 -15.82 15.41 -9.77
CA ALA A 258 -16.60 15.93 -10.88
C ALA A 258 -15.61 16.27 -11.99
N GLU A 259 -15.80 15.75 -13.19
CA GLU A 259 -15.13 16.23 -14.38
C GLU A 259 -15.23 17.74 -14.32
N ALA A 260 -14.11 18.46 -14.52
CA ALA A 260 -14.07 19.91 -14.49
C ALA A 260 -15.12 20.41 -15.47
N ALA A 261 -16.30 20.68 -14.96
CA ALA A 261 -17.43 21.06 -15.73
C ALA A 261 -17.09 22.39 -16.40
N ASP A 262 -16.80 22.28 -17.69
CA ASP A 262 -17.08 23.29 -18.70
C ASP A 262 -16.58 24.70 -18.38
N HIS A 263 -15.25 24.90 -18.49
CA HIS A 263 -14.68 26.24 -18.61
C HIS A 263 -14.90 26.82 -20.04
N ASN A 264 -15.98 26.46 -20.71
CA ASN A 264 -16.31 27.02 -22.02
C ASN A 264 -17.76 27.53 -22.06
N LYS A 265 -18.09 28.50 -21.18
CA LYS A 265 -19.21 29.41 -21.46
C LYS A 265 -18.64 30.67 -22.09
N PRO A 266 -18.93 30.97 -23.37
CA PRO A 266 -18.56 32.26 -23.94
C PRO A 266 -19.31 33.37 -23.19
N ASN A 267 -18.57 34.37 -22.71
CA ASN A 267 -19.10 35.63 -22.25
C ASN A 267 -20.05 36.20 -23.31
N ARG A 268 -21.27 36.35 -22.95
CA ARG A 268 -22.23 37.24 -23.65
C ARG A 268 -22.25 38.61 -22.97
#